data_9b6e876446b87adc5e1ef966d468abde
#
_entry.id   9b6e876446b87adc5e1ef966d468abde
#
_cell.length_a   1.000
_cell.length_b   1.000
_cell.length_c   1.000
_cell.angle_alpha   90.00
_cell.angle_beta   90.00
_cell.angle_gamma   90.00
#
_symmetry.space_group_name_H-M   'P 1'
#
loop_
_entity.id
_entity.type
_entity.pdbx_description
1 polymer ?
#
loop_
_entity_poly.entity_id
_entity_poly.type
_entity_poly.pdbx_seq_one_letter_code
_entity_poly.pdbx_strand_id
1 'polypeptide(L)'
;VVPDGRLVLIDCPPSLGLLTVNALFAADAVLVVTEPGAWAVDGVGRMLQTIDRIRMRRPDGRPAIAGIAVNRLGRTRDGRYWNEQLREAYPERCLPPVHLRAALSEAAAQSMPIHALRRPGATEAATEFDELLARVAPLSDLAEIGAGDPGAVDASEAPPFMERSA
;
A
#
# COMPACT_ATOMS: atom_id res chain seq x y z
N VAL A 1 -24.51 -2.52 -6.79
CA VAL A 1 -23.85 -2.93 -8.04
C VAL A 1 -23.19 -1.69 -8.61
N VAL A 2 -21.88 -1.72 -8.79
CA VAL A 2 -21.12 -0.63 -9.43
C VAL A 2 -21.29 -0.80 -10.94
N PRO A 3 -21.66 0.25 -11.69
CA PRO A 3 -21.72 0.17 -13.14
C PRO A 3 -20.37 -0.20 -13.76
N ASP A 4 -20.36 -1.01 -14.80
CA ASP A 4 -19.16 -1.42 -15.50
C ASP A 4 -18.29 -0.21 -15.92
N GLY A 5 -16.98 -0.33 -15.72
CA GLY A 5 -16.00 0.71 -16.05
C GLY A 5 -15.83 1.82 -15.01
N ARG A 6 -16.34 1.66 -13.78
CA ARG A 6 -16.12 2.60 -12.69
C ARG A 6 -15.15 2.02 -11.64
N LEU A 7 -14.13 2.82 -11.29
CA LEU A 7 -13.27 2.54 -10.16
C LEU A 7 -13.92 3.06 -8.88
N VAL A 8 -13.98 2.21 -7.84
CA VAL A 8 -14.41 2.59 -6.49
C VAL A 8 -13.20 2.48 -5.56
N LEU A 9 -12.86 3.57 -4.90
CA LEU A 9 -11.83 3.60 -3.86
C LEU A 9 -12.49 3.56 -2.48
N ILE A 10 -12.06 2.63 -1.64
CA ILE A 10 -12.52 2.48 -0.26
C ILE A 10 -11.36 2.88 0.65
N ASP A 11 -11.43 4.08 1.23
CA ASP A 11 -10.47 4.52 2.24
C ASP A 11 -10.80 3.86 3.58
N CYS A 12 -9.82 3.19 4.17
CA CYS A 12 -9.96 2.41 5.38
C CYS A 12 -9.18 3.03 6.55
N PRO A 13 -9.70 2.97 7.79
CA PRO A 13 -8.93 3.37 8.95
C PRO A 13 -7.70 2.47 9.14
N PRO A 14 -6.63 2.97 9.81
CA PRO A 14 -5.37 2.25 9.99
C PRO A 14 -5.46 1.09 11.01
N SER A 15 -6.63 0.52 11.20
CA SER A 15 -6.88 -0.59 12.12
C SER A 15 -7.49 -1.78 11.39
N LEU A 16 -7.16 -3.00 11.82
CA LEU A 16 -7.76 -4.24 11.33
C LEU A 16 -9.13 -4.52 11.99
N GLY A 17 -9.93 -3.47 12.15
CA GLY A 17 -11.28 -3.55 12.69
C GLY A 17 -12.30 -4.08 11.68
N LEU A 18 -13.56 -4.21 12.13
CA LEU A 18 -14.65 -4.77 11.33
C LEU A 18 -14.87 -4.00 10.00
N LEU A 19 -14.72 -2.68 9.99
CA LEU A 19 -14.89 -1.88 8.79
C LEU A 19 -13.83 -2.22 7.73
N THR A 20 -12.55 -2.33 8.13
CA THR A 20 -11.47 -2.73 7.24
C THR A 20 -11.67 -4.15 6.71
N VAL A 21 -12.09 -5.08 7.56
CA VAL A 21 -12.40 -6.46 7.13
C VAL A 21 -13.55 -6.47 6.12
N ASN A 22 -14.62 -5.71 6.35
CA ASN A 22 -15.73 -5.61 5.40
C ASN A 22 -15.30 -5.00 4.07
N ALA A 23 -14.45 -3.97 4.10
CA ALA A 23 -13.88 -3.36 2.89
C ALA A 23 -13.04 -4.38 2.11
N LEU A 24 -12.18 -5.15 2.78
CA LEU A 24 -11.38 -6.20 2.16
C LEU A 24 -12.24 -7.32 1.55
N PHE A 25 -13.38 -7.66 2.19
CA PHE A 25 -14.33 -8.61 1.60
C PHE A 25 -15.06 -8.05 0.38
N ALA A 26 -15.24 -6.75 0.27
CA ALA A 26 -15.90 -6.09 -0.86
C ALA A 26 -14.94 -5.77 -2.03
N ALA A 27 -13.66 -5.62 -1.73
CA ALA A 27 -12.67 -5.16 -2.70
C ALA A 27 -12.27 -6.25 -3.71
N ASP A 28 -11.91 -5.82 -4.92
CA ASP A 28 -11.26 -6.64 -5.93
C ASP A 28 -9.75 -6.66 -5.74
N ALA A 29 -9.18 -5.54 -5.30
CA ALA A 29 -7.77 -5.40 -4.99
C ALA A 29 -7.53 -4.51 -3.77
N VAL A 30 -6.34 -4.63 -3.21
CA VAL A 30 -5.89 -3.87 -2.04
C VAL A 30 -4.52 -3.26 -2.32
N LEU A 31 -4.42 -1.95 -2.08
CA LEU A 31 -3.15 -1.25 -1.95
C LEU A 31 -2.84 -1.10 -0.47
N VAL A 32 -1.76 -1.73 -0.01
CA VAL A 32 -1.30 -1.59 1.38
C VAL A 32 -0.46 -0.33 1.48
N VAL A 33 -0.88 0.64 2.30
CA VAL A 33 -0.14 1.89 2.52
C VAL A 33 0.49 1.86 3.91
N THR A 34 1.77 2.18 3.98
CA THR A 34 2.52 2.26 5.25
C THR A 34 3.42 3.49 5.27
N GLU A 35 3.85 3.92 6.46
CA GLU A 35 4.91 4.91 6.62
C GLU A 35 6.21 4.19 7.03
N PRO A 36 7.40 4.71 6.68
CA PRO A 36 8.67 4.08 7.04
C PRO A 36 8.91 4.21 8.56
N GLY A 37 9.06 3.09 9.25
CA GLY A 37 9.28 3.07 10.70
C GLY A 37 9.50 1.66 11.22
N ALA A 38 9.93 1.54 12.49
CA ALA A 38 10.30 0.27 13.12
C ALA A 38 9.18 -0.80 13.09
N TRP A 39 7.93 -0.39 13.07
CA TRP A 39 6.77 -1.30 13.04
C TRP A 39 6.21 -1.53 11.64
N ALA A 40 6.81 -0.93 10.60
CA ALA A 40 6.27 -0.97 9.25
C ALA A 40 6.27 -2.40 8.67
N VAL A 41 7.36 -3.14 8.83
CA VAL A 41 7.49 -4.52 8.31
C VAL A 41 6.46 -5.43 8.97
N ASP A 42 6.37 -5.39 10.32
CA ASP A 42 5.38 -6.18 11.08
C ASP A 42 3.94 -5.80 10.74
N GLY A 43 3.66 -4.49 10.63
CA GLY A 43 2.34 -3.98 10.28
C GLY A 43 1.89 -4.45 8.91
N VAL A 44 2.77 -4.39 7.92
CA VAL A 44 2.53 -4.92 6.57
C VAL A 44 2.33 -6.43 6.63
N GLY A 45 3.17 -7.18 7.34
CA GLY A 45 3.02 -8.62 7.49
C GLY A 45 1.67 -9.04 8.06
N ARG A 46 1.20 -8.36 9.12
CA ARG A 46 -0.14 -8.62 9.70
C ARG A 46 -1.28 -8.30 8.73
N MET A 47 -1.14 -7.23 7.95
CA MET A 47 -2.11 -6.87 6.92
C MET A 47 -2.17 -7.95 5.84
N LEU A 48 -1.03 -8.39 5.31
CA LEU A 48 -0.94 -9.43 4.31
C LEU A 48 -1.56 -10.75 4.81
N GLN A 49 -1.25 -11.18 6.03
CA GLN A 49 -1.89 -12.35 6.65
C GLN A 49 -3.41 -12.22 6.75
N THR A 50 -3.91 -11.03 7.03
CA THR A 50 -5.36 -10.78 7.10
C THR A 50 -5.99 -10.87 5.72
N ILE A 51 -5.35 -10.29 4.70
CA ILE A 51 -5.77 -10.39 3.30
C ILE A 51 -5.82 -11.87 2.87
N ASP A 52 -4.79 -12.65 3.17
CA ASP A 52 -4.75 -14.08 2.80
C ASP A 52 -5.86 -14.89 3.47
N ARG A 53 -6.17 -14.60 4.74
CA ARG A 53 -7.32 -15.24 5.44
C ARG A 53 -8.66 -14.90 4.77
N ILE A 54 -8.80 -13.69 4.23
CA ILE A 54 -10.02 -13.28 3.51
C ILE A 54 -10.06 -13.98 2.14
N ARG A 55 -8.96 -14.00 1.41
CA ARG A 55 -8.83 -14.69 0.12
C ARG A 55 -9.22 -16.16 0.21
N MET A 56 -8.79 -16.86 1.27
CA MET A 56 -9.18 -18.25 1.50
C MET A 56 -10.68 -18.45 1.78
N ARG A 57 -11.39 -17.40 2.18
CA ARG A 57 -12.84 -17.46 2.48
C ARG A 57 -13.71 -17.00 1.32
N ARG A 58 -13.13 -16.35 0.33
CA ARG A 58 -13.84 -15.90 -0.87
C ARG A 58 -13.70 -16.92 -1.98
N PRO A 59 -14.82 -17.32 -2.64
CA PRO A 59 -14.78 -18.29 -3.74
C PRO A 59 -13.93 -17.83 -4.95
N ASP A 60 -13.83 -16.50 -5.14
CA ASP A 60 -13.07 -15.86 -6.21
C ASP A 60 -11.59 -15.61 -5.86
N GLY A 61 -11.14 -15.96 -4.66
CA GLY A 61 -9.76 -15.75 -4.21
C GLY A 61 -9.34 -14.29 -4.05
N ARG A 62 -10.27 -13.33 -4.07
CA ARG A 62 -9.99 -11.90 -3.92
C ARG A 62 -9.92 -11.47 -2.44
N PRO A 63 -9.33 -10.31 -2.14
CA PRO A 63 -8.76 -9.31 -3.04
C PRO A 63 -7.35 -9.66 -3.53
N ALA A 64 -6.98 -9.21 -4.73
CA ALA A 64 -5.59 -9.22 -5.17
C ALA A 64 -4.78 -8.15 -4.41
N ILE A 65 -3.47 -8.36 -4.24
CA ILE A 65 -2.59 -7.35 -3.66
C ILE A 65 -2.02 -6.51 -4.79
N ALA A 66 -2.45 -5.25 -4.89
CA ALA A 66 -1.98 -4.30 -5.89
C ALA A 66 -0.54 -3.83 -5.64
N GLY A 67 -0.10 -3.87 -4.39
CA GLY A 67 1.24 -3.52 -3.97
C GLY A 67 1.30 -2.95 -2.57
N ILE A 68 2.52 -2.60 -2.15
CA ILE A 68 2.82 -1.94 -0.89
C ILE A 68 3.41 -0.57 -1.22
N ALA A 69 2.72 0.50 -0.87
CA ALA A 69 3.16 1.87 -1.05
C ALA A 69 3.70 2.45 0.27
N VAL A 70 4.97 2.85 0.26
CA VAL A 70 5.57 3.59 1.37
C VAL A 70 5.25 5.07 1.17
N ASN A 71 4.45 5.63 2.07
CA ASN A 71 4.06 7.02 2.07
C ASN A 71 4.93 7.83 3.04
N ARG A 72 5.05 9.15 2.80
CA ARG A 72 5.75 10.11 3.66
C ARG A 72 7.23 9.76 3.91
N LEU A 73 7.90 9.17 2.92
CA LEU A 73 9.32 8.88 3.03
C LEU A 73 10.13 10.17 3.19
N GLY A 74 10.67 10.37 4.39
CA GLY A 74 11.53 11.50 4.72
C GLY A 74 12.98 11.32 4.25
N ARG A 75 13.79 12.39 4.37
CA ARG A 75 15.23 12.37 4.04
C ARG A 75 16.09 11.83 5.19
N THR A 76 15.50 11.35 6.28
CA THR A 76 16.22 10.82 7.43
C THR A 76 16.90 9.49 7.12
N ARG A 77 17.99 9.19 7.83
CA ARG A 77 18.69 7.89 7.70
C ARG A 77 17.76 6.75 8.11
N ASP A 78 17.02 6.95 9.19
CA ASP A 78 16.05 6.00 9.72
C ASP A 78 14.93 5.68 8.71
N GLY A 79 14.31 6.70 8.12
CA GLY A 79 13.28 6.49 7.10
C GLY A 79 13.79 5.70 5.88
N ARG A 80 15.02 6.00 5.42
CA ARG A 80 15.64 5.25 4.32
C ARG A 80 15.91 3.80 4.71
N TYR A 81 16.44 3.55 5.91
CA TYR A 81 16.69 2.22 6.42
C TYR A 81 15.41 1.38 6.45
N TRP A 82 14.32 1.89 7.04
CA TRP A 82 13.06 1.14 7.12
C TRP A 82 12.38 0.94 5.77
N ASN A 83 12.51 1.90 4.84
CA ASN A 83 12.06 1.70 3.48
C ASN A 83 12.83 0.58 2.77
N GLU A 84 14.14 0.49 3.00
CA GLU A 84 14.99 -0.58 2.47
C GLU A 84 14.63 -1.94 3.06
N GLN A 85 14.41 -2.00 4.38
CA GLN A 85 13.94 -3.22 5.05
C GLN A 85 12.60 -3.73 4.50
N LEU A 86 11.65 -2.82 4.20
CA LEU A 86 10.39 -3.19 3.55
C LEU A 86 10.62 -3.76 2.14
N ARG A 87 11.52 -3.15 1.37
CA ARG A 87 11.83 -3.60 0.01
C ARG A 87 12.57 -4.94 0.00
N GLU A 88 13.42 -5.19 0.98
CA GLU A 88 14.09 -6.49 1.15
C GLU A 88 13.10 -7.58 1.56
N ALA A 89 12.17 -7.27 2.48
CA ALA A 89 11.15 -8.22 2.93
C ALA A 89 10.09 -8.52 1.86
N TYR A 90 9.78 -7.56 0.98
CA TYR A 90 8.71 -7.67 -0.03
C TYR A 90 9.15 -7.13 -1.40
N PRO A 91 10.20 -7.70 -2.03
CA PRO A 91 10.86 -7.11 -3.21
C PRO A 91 9.93 -6.93 -4.41
N GLU A 92 9.02 -7.87 -4.64
CA GLU A 92 8.11 -7.84 -5.80
C GLU A 92 6.82 -7.05 -5.54
N ARG A 93 6.56 -6.67 -4.27
CA ARG A 93 5.31 -6.01 -3.87
C ARG A 93 5.49 -4.53 -3.56
N CYS A 94 6.71 -4.08 -3.24
CA CYS A 94 6.98 -2.68 -2.94
C CYS A 94 6.94 -1.81 -4.20
N LEU A 95 6.05 -0.83 -4.18
CA LEU A 95 5.91 0.19 -5.22
C LEU A 95 6.90 1.35 -4.98
N PRO A 96 7.10 2.25 -5.95
CA PRO A 96 7.83 3.48 -5.72
C PRO A 96 7.25 4.26 -4.53
N PRO A 97 8.09 4.78 -3.63
CA PRO A 97 7.61 5.49 -2.46
C PRO A 97 7.11 6.90 -2.80
N VAL A 98 6.15 7.39 -2.01
CA VAL A 98 5.74 8.80 -2.03
C VAL A 98 6.51 9.54 -0.94
N HIS A 99 7.25 10.58 -1.32
CA HIS A 99 8.09 11.33 -0.39
C HIS A 99 7.29 12.34 0.43
N LEU A 100 7.78 12.58 1.67
CA LEU A 100 7.25 13.64 2.53
C LEU A 100 7.58 15.01 1.91
N ARG A 101 6.55 15.77 1.53
CA ARG A 101 6.67 17.09 0.93
C ARG A 101 5.67 18.06 1.55
N ALA A 102 6.13 19.29 1.83
CA ALA A 102 5.26 20.34 2.35
C ALA A 102 4.12 20.68 1.37
N ALA A 103 4.35 20.55 0.06
CA ALA A 103 3.35 20.79 -0.97
C ALA A 103 2.10 19.89 -0.81
N LEU A 104 2.25 18.64 -0.33
CA LEU A 104 1.12 17.75 -0.09
C LEU A 104 0.23 18.23 1.06
N SER A 105 0.86 18.68 2.16
CA SER A 105 0.12 19.25 3.29
C SER A 105 -0.57 20.57 2.91
N GLU A 106 0.06 21.38 2.08
CA GLU A 106 -0.50 22.63 1.58
C GLU A 106 -1.70 22.39 0.64
N ALA A 107 -1.59 21.43 -0.29
CA ALA A 107 -2.68 21.05 -1.18
C ALA A 107 -3.90 20.57 -0.36
N ALA A 108 -3.66 19.70 0.65
CA ALA A 108 -4.71 19.22 1.53
C ALA A 108 -5.37 20.35 2.33
N ALA A 109 -4.59 21.30 2.89
CA ALA A 109 -5.11 22.45 3.62
C ALA A 109 -5.97 23.39 2.75
N GLN A 110 -5.67 23.46 1.45
CA GLN A 110 -6.42 24.25 0.47
C GLN A 110 -7.56 23.43 -0.20
N SER A 111 -7.76 22.18 0.20
CA SER A 111 -8.76 21.29 -0.40
C SER A 111 -8.64 21.20 -1.93
N MET A 112 -7.39 21.19 -2.44
CA MET A 112 -7.13 21.13 -3.88
C MET A 112 -6.25 19.92 -4.24
N PRO A 113 -6.39 19.39 -5.46
CA PRO A 113 -5.51 18.31 -5.93
C PRO A 113 -4.07 18.79 -6.03
N ILE A 114 -3.09 17.92 -5.75
CA ILE A 114 -1.66 18.24 -5.86
C ILE A 114 -1.28 18.71 -7.26
N HIS A 115 -1.93 18.21 -8.31
CA HIS A 115 -1.71 18.59 -9.70
C HIS A 115 -2.12 20.05 -10.01
N ALA A 116 -2.99 20.65 -9.21
CA ALA A 116 -3.41 22.03 -9.35
C ALA A 116 -2.55 23.02 -8.54
N LEU A 117 -1.74 22.53 -7.59
CA LEU A 117 -0.93 23.36 -6.73
C LEU A 117 0.31 23.91 -7.48
N ARG A 118 0.50 25.24 -7.48
CA ARG A 118 1.63 25.93 -8.12
C ARG A 118 2.69 26.31 -7.06
N ARG A 119 3.44 25.31 -6.58
CA ARG A 119 4.43 25.46 -5.51
C ARG A 119 5.65 24.57 -5.76
N PRO A 120 6.83 24.93 -5.22
CA PRO A 120 8.00 24.03 -5.28
C PRO A 120 7.69 22.66 -4.67
N GLY A 121 8.08 21.60 -5.35
CA GLY A 121 7.84 20.23 -4.94
C GLY A 121 6.44 19.68 -5.27
N ALA A 122 5.52 20.48 -5.82
CA ALA A 122 4.18 20.01 -6.21
C ALA A 122 4.24 19.12 -7.46
N THR A 123 5.04 19.51 -8.46
CA THR A 123 5.21 18.74 -9.70
C THR A 123 5.82 17.37 -9.39
N GLU A 124 6.85 17.31 -8.57
CA GLU A 124 7.50 16.05 -8.17
C GLU A 124 6.54 15.17 -7.38
N ALA A 125 5.73 15.77 -6.47
CA ALA A 125 4.72 15.02 -5.75
C ALA A 125 3.66 14.47 -6.69
N ALA A 126 3.15 15.26 -7.64
CA ALA A 126 2.18 14.83 -8.63
C ALA A 126 2.73 13.67 -9.46
N THR A 127 3.99 13.76 -9.93
CA THR A 127 4.65 12.68 -10.67
C THR A 127 4.74 11.38 -9.86
N GLU A 128 5.06 11.44 -8.57
CA GLU A 128 5.10 10.26 -7.70
C GLU A 128 3.72 9.59 -7.57
N PHE A 129 2.65 10.36 -7.50
CA PHE A 129 1.29 9.82 -7.51
C PHE A 129 0.87 9.25 -8.86
N ASP A 130 1.28 9.90 -9.97
CA ASP A 130 1.00 9.40 -11.31
C ASP A 130 1.72 8.07 -11.57
N GLU A 131 2.98 7.94 -11.12
CA GLU A 131 3.74 6.69 -11.18
C GLU A 131 3.08 5.59 -10.33
N LEU A 132 2.63 5.92 -9.12
CA LEU A 132 1.90 5.00 -8.27
C LEU A 132 0.59 4.55 -8.93
N LEU A 133 -0.19 5.49 -9.46
CA LEU A 133 -1.43 5.21 -10.17
C LEU A 133 -1.20 4.30 -11.38
N ALA A 134 -0.17 4.58 -12.19
CA ALA A 134 0.17 3.77 -13.36
C ALA A 134 0.50 2.30 -13.00
N ARG A 135 0.99 2.04 -11.79
CA ARG A 135 1.27 0.69 -11.27
C ARG A 135 0.03 0.00 -10.72
N VAL A 136 -0.92 0.78 -10.22
CA VAL A 136 -2.15 0.28 -9.59
C VAL A 136 -3.32 0.24 -10.58
N ALA A 137 -3.34 1.10 -11.61
CA ALA A 137 -4.44 1.24 -12.57
C ALA A 137 -4.67 0.04 -13.52
N PRO A 138 -3.70 -0.84 -13.86
CA PRO A 138 -4.01 -2.09 -14.57
C PRO A 138 -4.93 -3.03 -13.80
N LEU A 139 -5.51 -2.54 -12.70
CA LEU A 139 -6.54 -3.24 -11.92
C LEU A 139 -7.85 -3.49 -12.69
N SER A 140 -8.05 -2.88 -13.87
CA SER A 140 -9.14 -3.25 -14.79
C SER A 140 -9.01 -4.69 -15.31
N ASP A 141 -7.77 -5.23 -15.33
CA ASP A 141 -7.48 -6.60 -15.79
C ASP A 141 -7.39 -7.60 -14.62
N LEU A 142 -7.85 -7.22 -13.44
CA LEU A 142 -7.83 -8.06 -12.23
C LEU A 142 -8.60 -9.37 -12.33
N ALA A 143 -9.41 -9.55 -13.35
CA ALA A 143 -10.04 -10.83 -13.65
C ALA A 143 -8.98 -11.93 -13.95
N GLU A 144 -7.79 -11.55 -14.45
CA GLU A 144 -6.72 -12.48 -14.78
C GLU A 144 -5.70 -12.70 -13.65
N ILE A 145 -5.54 -11.73 -12.72
CA ILE A 145 -4.56 -11.82 -11.62
C ILE A 145 -5.01 -12.84 -10.55
N GLY A 146 -6.30 -13.13 -10.45
CA GLY A 146 -6.84 -14.09 -9.49
C GLY A 146 -6.59 -15.56 -9.84
N ALA A 147 -6.09 -15.88 -11.04
CA ALA A 147 -5.88 -17.25 -11.50
C ALA A 147 -4.41 -17.73 -11.44
N GLY A 148 -3.48 -16.88 -11.04
CA GLY A 148 -2.05 -17.20 -11.03
C GLY A 148 -1.40 -17.02 -9.66
N ASP A 149 -0.95 -18.15 -9.14
CA ASP A 149 -0.02 -18.38 -8.05
C ASP A 149 -0.52 -18.17 -6.60
N PRO A 150 -0.82 -19.25 -5.88
CA PRO A 150 -0.89 -19.26 -4.42
C PRO A 150 0.52 -19.33 -3.83
N GLY A 151 1.41 -18.42 -4.18
CA GLY A 151 2.67 -18.24 -3.48
C GLY A 151 2.38 -17.86 -2.03
N ALA A 152 2.08 -18.85 -1.19
CA ALA A 152 2.01 -18.71 0.24
C ALA A 152 3.34 -18.16 0.73
N VAL A 153 3.34 -16.89 1.13
CA VAL A 153 4.46 -16.37 1.91
C VAL A 153 4.37 -17.10 3.25
N ASP A 154 5.28 -18.04 3.44
CA ASP A 154 5.44 -18.71 4.72
C ASP A 154 5.70 -17.63 5.78
N ALA A 155 4.72 -17.42 6.65
CA ALA A 155 4.80 -16.45 7.74
C ALA A 155 5.91 -16.82 8.75
N SER A 156 6.58 -17.97 8.59
CA SER A 156 7.71 -18.41 9.40
C SER A 156 9.05 -17.75 9.00
N GLU A 157 9.11 -17.08 7.83
CA GLU A 157 10.32 -16.42 7.32
C GLU A 157 10.40 -14.92 7.63
N ALA A 158 9.57 -14.39 8.52
CA ALA A 158 9.82 -13.05 9.04
C ALA A 158 11.17 -13.06 9.80
N PRO A 159 12.14 -12.21 9.44
CA PRO A 159 13.44 -12.19 10.10
C PRO A 159 13.24 -11.94 11.59
N PRO A 160 13.98 -12.65 12.48
CA PRO A 160 13.84 -12.50 13.92
C PRO A 160 14.16 -11.05 14.33
N PHE A 161 13.31 -10.52 15.19
CA PHE A 161 13.52 -9.22 15.83
C PHE A 161 14.91 -9.18 16.46
N MET A 162 15.83 -8.39 15.91
CA MET A 162 17.13 -8.16 16.51
C MET A 162 16.92 -7.38 17.82
N GLU A 163 16.99 -8.08 18.96
CA GLU A 163 17.19 -7.45 20.26
C GLU A 163 18.48 -6.62 20.18
N ARG A 164 18.34 -5.31 20.18
CA ARG A 164 19.48 -4.41 20.40
C ARG A 164 19.86 -4.53 21.87
N SER A 165 20.97 -5.19 22.13
CA SER A 165 21.67 -5.09 23.42
C SER A 165 22.00 -3.63 23.71
N ALA A 166 21.76 -3.23 24.95
CA ALA A 166 21.97 -1.90 25.51
C ALA A 166 23.42 -1.42 25.42
#